data_ccf6163bb248b44cb5349e5fbf8afe1c
#
_entry.id   ccf6163bb248b44cb5349e5fbf8afe1c
#
_cell.length_a   1.000
_cell.length_b   1.000
_cell.length_c   1.000
_cell.angle_alpha   90.00
_cell.angle_beta   90.00
_cell.angle_gamma   90.00
#
_symmetry.space_group_name_H-M   'P 1'
#
loop_
_entity.id
_entity.type
_entity.pdbx_description
1 polymer ?
#
loop_
_entity_poly.entity_id
_entity_poly.type
_entity_poly.pdbx_seq_one_letter_code
_entity_poly.pdbx_strand_id
1 'polypeptide(L)'
;MYRILYDTTTGKIHSSRRIPDHMLQNNIKENMAYINGFCPDPQTHKIDLETLQMVSLPPVQIDPYKYLRIHREAKLKSCDWTQGADSPLSEAKKAEWATYRQALRDLPNNLTLTTKEDIVWPNEPE
;
A
#
# COMPACT_ATOMS: atom_id res chain seq x y z
N MET A 1 -14.53 8.16 27.59
CA MET A 1 -13.09 8.32 27.31
C MET A 1 -12.74 7.43 26.14
N TYR A 2 -11.80 7.81 25.29
CA TYR A 2 -11.28 6.93 24.24
C TYR A 2 -10.35 5.88 24.85
N ARG A 3 -10.46 4.66 24.34
CA ARG A 3 -9.66 3.51 24.71
C ARG A 3 -9.04 2.87 23.48
N ILE A 4 -7.79 2.47 23.58
CA ILE A 4 -7.05 1.73 22.58
C ILE A 4 -7.00 0.27 23.02
N LEU A 5 -7.53 -0.63 22.19
CA LEU A 5 -7.40 -2.07 22.38
C LEU A 5 -6.13 -2.53 21.66
N TYR A 6 -5.22 -3.16 22.38
CA TYR A 6 -3.94 -3.63 21.83
C TYR A 6 -3.59 -5.04 22.32
N ASP A 7 -2.73 -5.69 21.56
CA ASP A 7 -2.14 -6.99 21.91
C ASP A 7 -0.98 -6.80 22.89
N THR A 8 -1.04 -7.47 24.03
CA THR A 8 -0.06 -7.33 25.12
C THR A 8 1.28 -8.01 24.84
N THR A 9 1.37 -8.81 23.78
CA THR A 9 2.60 -9.51 23.37
C THR A 9 3.35 -8.73 22.29
N THR A 10 2.62 -8.09 21.36
CA THR A 10 3.21 -7.44 20.19
C THR A 10 3.08 -5.92 20.19
N GLY A 11 2.23 -5.36 21.03
CA GLY A 11 1.87 -3.94 21.04
C GLY A 11 0.96 -3.53 19.88
N LYS A 12 0.53 -4.46 19.01
CA LYS A 12 -0.33 -4.17 17.87
C LYS A 12 -1.67 -3.60 18.31
N ILE A 13 -2.05 -2.45 17.75
CA ILE A 13 -3.34 -1.80 18.00
C ILE A 13 -4.41 -2.44 17.12
N HIS A 14 -5.50 -2.86 17.73
CA HIS A 14 -6.65 -3.46 17.03
C HIS A 14 -7.78 -2.46 16.79
N SER A 15 -8.03 -1.60 17.75
CA SER A 15 -9.07 -0.58 17.61
C SER A 15 -8.85 0.59 18.57
N SER A 16 -9.44 1.74 18.24
CA SER A 16 -9.52 2.91 19.09
C SER A 16 -10.96 3.43 19.08
N ARG A 17 -11.63 3.39 20.22
CA ARG A 17 -13.05 3.77 20.33
C ARG A 17 -13.42 4.24 21.73
N ARG A 18 -14.57 4.90 21.85
CA ARG A 18 -15.13 5.24 23.17
C ARG A 18 -15.75 4.00 23.80
N ILE A 19 -15.28 3.63 24.98
CA ILE A 19 -15.80 2.50 25.76
C ILE A 19 -16.04 2.99 27.19
N PRO A 20 -17.26 2.77 27.73
CA PRO A 20 -17.54 3.00 29.14
C PRO A 20 -16.76 2.03 30.03
N ASP A 21 -16.38 2.49 31.23
CA ASP A 21 -15.55 1.72 32.15
C ASP A 21 -16.19 0.37 32.57
N HIS A 22 -17.53 0.31 32.69
CA HIS A 22 -18.24 -0.92 33.02
C HIS A 22 -18.23 -2.01 31.92
N MET A 23 -17.81 -1.65 30.70
CA MET A 23 -17.69 -2.59 29.57
C MET A 23 -16.28 -3.14 29.36
N LEU A 24 -15.29 -2.67 30.13
CA LEU A 24 -13.89 -3.03 29.90
C LEU A 24 -13.58 -4.50 30.20
N GLN A 25 -14.37 -5.14 31.09
CA GLN A 25 -14.09 -6.51 31.53
C GLN A 25 -14.78 -7.60 30.68
N ASN A 26 -15.77 -7.25 29.89
CA ASN A 26 -16.67 -8.25 29.30
C ASN A 26 -16.28 -8.83 27.95
N ASN A 27 -15.22 -8.33 27.28
CA ASN A 27 -14.86 -8.74 25.92
C ASN A 27 -13.36 -8.70 25.61
N ILE A 28 -12.52 -8.88 26.62
CA ILE A 28 -11.07 -8.93 26.39
C ILE A 28 -10.67 -10.40 26.13
N LYS A 29 -10.13 -10.66 24.92
CA LYS A 29 -9.49 -11.94 24.61
C LYS A 29 -8.20 -12.09 25.41
N GLU A 30 -7.76 -13.31 25.61
CA GLU A 30 -6.41 -13.57 26.13
C GLU A 30 -5.38 -12.76 25.31
N ASN A 31 -4.38 -12.21 25.98
CA ASN A 31 -3.34 -11.36 25.39
C ASN A 31 -3.82 -9.99 24.82
N MET A 32 -4.95 -9.48 25.30
CA MET A 32 -5.44 -8.15 24.93
C MET A 32 -5.61 -7.27 26.14
N ALA A 33 -5.38 -5.98 26.00
CA ALA A 33 -5.59 -4.98 27.05
C ALA A 33 -6.10 -3.65 26.48
N TYR A 34 -6.67 -2.82 27.35
CA TYR A 34 -7.04 -1.45 27.01
C TYR A 34 -6.10 -0.45 27.68
N ILE A 35 -5.73 0.58 26.92
CA ILE A 35 -5.04 1.76 27.43
C ILE A 35 -5.88 3.01 27.12
N ASN A 36 -5.80 4.02 27.99
CA ASN A 36 -6.46 5.29 27.76
C ASN A 36 -5.79 6.03 26.60
N GLY A 37 -6.58 6.53 25.68
CA GLY A 37 -6.07 7.33 24.57
C GLY A 37 -6.86 7.13 23.28
N PHE A 38 -6.52 7.94 22.32
CA PHE A 38 -7.06 7.89 20.95
C PHE A 38 -5.94 7.58 19.97
N CYS A 39 -6.12 6.57 19.14
CA CYS A 39 -5.23 6.26 18.03
C CYS A 39 -5.93 6.69 16.72
N PRO A 40 -5.37 7.63 15.97
CA PRO A 40 -5.96 8.08 14.70
C PRO A 40 -5.96 6.99 13.64
N ASP A 41 -4.91 6.16 13.60
CA ASP A 41 -4.79 5.06 12.66
C ASP A 41 -4.03 3.88 13.30
N PRO A 42 -4.73 2.77 13.60
CA PRO A 42 -4.12 1.55 14.14
C PRO A 42 -3.06 0.90 13.25
N GLN A 43 -3.03 1.20 11.95
CA GLN A 43 -2.05 0.62 11.03
C GLN A 43 -0.70 1.34 11.06
N THR A 44 -0.70 2.61 11.50
CA THR A 44 0.51 3.44 11.54
C THR A 44 1.11 3.59 12.93
N HIS A 45 0.47 3.00 13.95
CA HIS A 45 0.89 3.12 15.35
C HIS A 45 0.88 1.76 16.06
N LYS A 46 1.68 1.64 17.10
CA LYS A 46 1.65 0.54 18.06
C LYS A 46 1.79 1.06 19.49
N ILE A 47 1.52 0.19 20.45
CA ILE A 47 1.84 0.45 21.86
C ILE A 47 3.24 -0.10 22.14
N ASP A 48 4.10 0.74 22.66
CA ASP A 48 5.37 0.33 23.25
C ASP A 48 5.06 -0.38 24.57
N LEU A 49 5.48 -1.64 24.69
CA LEU A 49 5.10 -2.48 25.84
C LEU A 49 5.85 -2.15 27.13
N GLU A 50 6.99 -1.46 27.04
CA GLU A 50 7.74 -1.03 28.21
C GLU A 50 7.19 0.26 28.80
N THR A 51 6.90 1.23 27.93
CA THR A 51 6.44 2.56 28.35
C THR A 51 4.92 2.69 28.38
N LEU A 52 4.19 1.76 27.78
CA LEU A 52 2.76 1.77 27.53
C LEU A 52 2.27 3.05 26.78
N GLN A 53 3.13 3.60 25.95
CA GLN A 53 2.84 4.76 25.12
C GLN A 53 2.58 4.35 23.66
N MET A 54 1.75 5.11 23.00
CA MET A 54 1.54 4.97 21.57
C MET A 54 2.73 5.56 20.81
N VAL A 55 3.35 4.75 19.95
CA VAL A 55 4.46 5.16 19.10
C VAL A 55 4.12 4.93 17.63
N SER A 56 4.60 5.81 16.78
CA SER A 56 4.43 5.65 15.33
C SER A 56 5.29 4.49 14.83
N LEU A 57 4.71 3.67 13.95
CA LEU A 57 5.49 2.69 13.20
C LEU A 57 6.35 3.42 12.16
N PRO A 58 7.54 2.90 11.83
CA PRO A 58 8.30 3.42 10.71
C PRO A 58 7.43 3.32 9.44
N PRO A 59 7.53 4.27 8.52
CA PRO A 59 6.79 4.22 7.25
C PRO A 59 7.07 2.89 6.54
N VAL A 60 6.00 2.27 6.03
CA VAL A 60 6.14 1.03 5.26
C VAL A 60 7.00 1.33 4.04
N GLN A 61 8.19 0.78 4.01
CA GLN A 61 9.06 0.83 2.83
C GLN A 61 8.45 -0.06 1.75
N ILE A 62 7.84 0.57 0.75
CA ILE A 62 7.35 -0.14 -0.41
C ILE A 62 8.54 -0.48 -1.28
N ASP A 63 8.77 -1.77 -1.55
CA ASP A 63 9.76 -2.22 -2.53
C ASP A 63 9.46 -1.54 -3.89
N PRO A 64 10.36 -0.67 -4.39
CA PRO A 64 10.11 0.10 -5.60
C PRO A 64 9.93 -0.80 -6.83
N TYR A 65 10.59 -1.95 -6.88
CA TYR A 65 10.41 -2.92 -7.97
C TYR A 65 9.05 -3.62 -7.92
N LYS A 66 8.54 -3.90 -6.72
CA LYS A 66 7.19 -4.43 -6.55
C LYS A 66 6.14 -3.41 -6.99
N TYR A 67 6.30 -2.16 -6.58
CA TYR A 67 5.46 -1.06 -7.02
C TYR A 67 5.47 -0.91 -8.55
N LEU A 68 6.66 -0.88 -9.15
CA LEU A 68 6.85 -0.80 -10.60
C LEU A 68 6.12 -1.94 -11.33
N ARG A 69 6.26 -3.19 -10.88
CA ARG A 69 5.63 -4.35 -11.53
C ARG A 69 4.11 -4.24 -11.53
N ILE A 70 3.51 -3.91 -10.39
CA ILE A 70 2.04 -3.78 -10.26
C ILE A 70 1.50 -2.70 -11.21
N HIS A 71 2.11 -1.52 -11.21
CA HIS A 71 1.66 -0.41 -12.05
C HIS A 71 1.95 -0.64 -13.53
N ARG A 72 3.08 -1.26 -13.87
CA ARG A 72 3.41 -1.67 -15.24
C ARG A 72 2.37 -2.65 -15.80
N GLU A 73 2.00 -3.67 -15.03
CA GLU A 73 0.98 -4.64 -15.44
C GLU A 73 -0.37 -3.97 -15.68
N ALA A 74 -0.77 -3.06 -14.80
CA ALA A 74 -2.00 -2.28 -14.98
C ALA A 74 -1.96 -1.45 -16.27
N LYS A 75 -0.84 -0.79 -16.57
CA LYS A 75 -0.66 -0.01 -17.81
C LYS A 75 -0.68 -0.91 -19.05
N LEU A 76 0.00 -2.05 -19.03
CA LEU A 76 -0.03 -3.01 -20.14
C LEU A 76 -1.44 -3.54 -20.38
N LYS A 77 -2.17 -3.88 -19.32
CA LYS A 77 -3.54 -4.39 -19.40
C LYS A 77 -4.50 -3.33 -19.96
N SER A 78 -4.35 -2.07 -19.57
CA SER A 78 -5.21 -0.96 -20.04
C SER A 78 -5.08 -0.69 -21.54
N CYS A 79 -3.96 -1.07 -22.16
CA CYS A 79 -3.69 -0.88 -23.60
C CYS A 79 -3.62 -2.18 -24.41
N ASP A 80 -4.03 -3.32 -23.87
CA ASP A 80 -4.04 -4.61 -24.60
C ASP A 80 -4.94 -4.55 -25.85
N TRP A 81 -6.06 -3.85 -25.79
CA TRP A 81 -6.99 -3.66 -26.90
C TRP A 81 -6.34 -3.02 -28.13
N THR A 82 -5.26 -2.23 -27.97
CA THR A 82 -4.57 -1.55 -29.08
C THR A 82 -3.89 -2.52 -30.04
N GLN A 83 -3.59 -3.73 -29.59
CA GLN A 83 -2.86 -4.75 -30.35
C GLN A 83 -3.79 -5.86 -30.89
N GLY A 84 -5.08 -5.80 -30.58
CA GLY A 84 -6.06 -6.76 -31.07
C GLY A 84 -6.22 -6.68 -32.61
N ALA A 85 -6.56 -7.82 -33.23
CA ALA A 85 -6.83 -7.88 -34.68
C ALA A 85 -8.02 -7.01 -35.09
N ASP A 86 -8.97 -6.81 -34.18
CA ASP A 86 -10.19 -6.00 -34.34
C ASP A 86 -10.04 -4.57 -33.80
N SER A 87 -8.84 -4.16 -33.41
CA SER A 87 -8.60 -2.80 -32.95
C SER A 87 -8.88 -1.78 -34.05
N PRO A 88 -9.64 -0.70 -33.77
CA PRO A 88 -9.99 0.32 -34.76
C PRO A 88 -8.84 1.27 -35.12
N LEU A 89 -7.66 1.07 -34.51
CA LEU A 89 -6.48 1.91 -34.73
C LEU A 89 -5.85 1.66 -36.11
N SER A 90 -5.27 2.71 -36.71
CA SER A 90 -4.42 2.58 -37.88
C SER A 90 -3.17 1.77 -37.56
N GLU A 91 -2.52 1.18 -38.57
CA GLU A 91 -1.26 0.43 -38.39
C GLU A 91 -0.16 1.30 -37.80
N ALA A 92 -0.09 2.58 -38.15
CA ALA A 92 0.84 3.54 -37.56
C ALA A 92 0.61 3.72 -36.06
N LYS A 93 -0.66 3.88 -35.64
CA LYS A 93 -1.03 4.00 -34.20
C LYS A 93 -0.76 2.69 -33.44
N LYS A 94 -1.07 1.55 -34.04
CA LYS A 94 -0.71 0.24 -33.44
C LYS A 94 0.78 0.12 -33.21
N ALA A 95 1.61 0.60 -34.12
CA ALA A 95 3.07 0.59 -33.99
C ALA A 95 3.56 1.51 -32.86
N GLU A 96 2.96 2.72 -32.71
CA GLU A 96 3.27 3.62 -31.60
C GLU A 96 2.95 2.96 -30.24
N TRP A 97 1.77 2.34 -30.12
CA TRP A 97 1.38 1.60 -28.92
C TRP A 97 2.26 0.38 -28.68
N ALA A 98 2.68 -0.32 -29.71
CA ALA A 98 3.61 -1.44 -29.57
C ALA A 98 4.97 -0.98 -29.01
N THR A 99 5.48 0.16 -29.46
CA THR A 99 6.70 0.77 -28.94
C THR A 99 6.58 1.16 -27.47
N TYR A 100 5.49 1.81 -27.09
CA TYR A 100 5.19 2.14 -25.70
C TYR A 100 5.11 0.91 -24.80
N ARG A 101 4.41 -0.14 -25.25
CA ARG A 101 4.29 -1.40 -24.53
C ARG A 101 5.65 -2.10 -24.36
N GLN A 102 6.52 -2.03 -25.38
CA GLN A 102 7.86 -2.57 -25.26
C GLN A 102 8.69 -1.78 -24.26
N ALA A 103 8.62 -0.44 -24.28
CA ALA A 103 9.28 0.40 -23.28
C ALA A 103 8.82 0.07 -21.84
N LEU A 104 7.53 -0.21 -21.63
CA LEU A 104 7.03 -0.68 -20.33
C LEU A 104 7.63 -2.04 -19.91
N ARG A 105 7.79 -2.98 -20.85
CA ARG A 105 8.37 -4.29 -20.55
C ARG A 105 9.85 -4.18 -20.17
N ASP A 106 10.58 -3.29 -20.83
CA ASP A 106 12.01 -3.11 -20.63
C ASP A 106 12.35 -2.25 -19.40
N LEU A 107 11.35 -1.54 -18.86
CA LEU A 107 11.53 -0.60 -17.76
C LEU A 107 12.30 -1.18 -16.55
N PRO A 108 12.02 -2.39 -16.06
CA PRO A 108 12.75 -2.95 -14.91
C PRO A 108 14.24 -3.19 -15.17
N ASN A 109 14.62 -3.38 -16.41
CA ASN A 109 16.00 -3.67 -16.79
C ASN A 109 16.83 -2.39 -16.98
N ASN A 110 16.16 -1.27 -17.22
CA ASN A 110 16.78 0.01 -17.58
C ASN A 110 16.87 0.98 -16.40
N LEU A 111 16.33 0.62 -15.22
CA LEU A 111 16.30 1.48 -14.05
C LEU A 111 16.98 0.85 -12.86
N THR A 112 17.73 1.65 -12.13
CA THR A 112 18.18 1.35 -10.77
C THR A 112 17.27 2.11 -9.81
N LEU A 113 16.44 1.38 -9.07
CA LEU A 113 15.43 1.97 -8.21
C LEU A 113 15.87 1.90 -6.75
N THR A 114 15.84 3.05 -6.08
CA THR A 114 15.98 3.18 -4.63
C THR A 114 14.62 3.48 -4.00
N THR A 115 13.81 4.28 -4.67
CA THR A 115 12.46 4.66 -4.25
C THR A 115 11.49 4.52 -5.42
N LYS A 116 10.19 4.56 -5.15
CA LYS A 116 9.15 4.54 -6.20
C LYS A 116 9.16 5.81 -7.07
N GLU A 117 9.69 6.90 -6.54
CA GLU A 117 9.81 8.19 -7.22
C GLU A 117 10.88 8.18 -8.32
N ASP A 118 11.81 7.22 -8.28
CA ASP A 118 12.85 7.03 -9.31
C ASP A 118 12.30 6.44 -10.62
N ILE A 119 11.04 6.01 -10.63
CA ILE A 119 10.42 5.39 -11.80
C ILE A 119 10.06 6.45 -12.82
N VAL A 120 10.75 6.43 -13.96
CA VAL A 120 10.43 7.26 -15.12
C VAL A 120 9.54 6.46 -16.07
N TRP A 121 8.26 6.79 -16.10
CA TRP A 121 7.30 6.12 -16.97
C TRP A 121 7.40 6.61 -18.41
N PRO A 122 7.35 5.71 -19.43
CA PRO A 122 7.28 6.13 -20.82
C PRO A 122 5.97 6.90 -21.10
N ASN A 123 6.03 7.82 -22.07
CA ASN A 123 4.86 8.58 -22.47
C ASN A 123 3.88 7.71 -23.27
N GLU A 124 2.62 7.81 -22.91
CA GLU A 124 1.52 7.14 -23.60
C GLU A 124 1.30 7.82 -24.98
N PRO A 125 1.09 7.05 -26.08
CA PRO A 125 0.68 7.62 -27.38
C PRO A 125 -0.69 8.31 -27.27
N GLU A 126 -0.84 9.46 -27.93
CA GLU A 126 -2.11 10.21 -28.00
C GLU A 126 -3.12 9.57 -28.96
#